data_d27d2e4132612bfa86debe159c1056bb
#
_entry.id   d27d2e4132612bfa86debe159c1056bb
#
_cell.length_a   1.000
_cell.length_b   1.000
_cell.length_c   1.000
_cell.angle_alpha   90.00
_cell.angle_beta   90.00
_cell.angle_gamma   90.00
#
_symmetry.space_group_name_H-M   'P 1'
#
loop_
_entity.id
_entity.type
_entity.pdbx_description
1 polymer ?
#
loop_
_entity_poly.entity_id
_entity_poly.type
_entity_poly.pdbx_seq_one_letter_code
_entity_poly.pdbx_strand_id
1 'polypeptide(L)'
;YMPILKIRGMRCSKLIKIVHIFGGILGPAHPFGVASSSAMGFKQMDMRLIRKFDFIETFNTCESAVSNSRAKILADEYRLPGFAGSDAHVCDYLGMACTEIDADIRCNNDLIKAVKKRVPIRAYGIEREQTKKGKRKEHWIGILGFKIYNRGIGKIIFPYRRLRHNKLLKPIA
;
A
#
# COMPACT_ATOMS: atom_id res chain seq x y z
N TYR A 1 17.08 6.05 6.60
CA TYR A 1 17.15 5.40 5.27
C TYR A 1 17.04 3.89 5.44
N MET A 2 15.97 3.31 4.93
CA MET A 2 15.85 1.85 4.88
C MET A 2 16.64 1.33 3.66
N PRO A 3 17.58 0.38 3.81
CA PRO A 3 18.30 -0.18 2.66
C PRO A 3 17.30 -0.84 1.71
N ILE A 4 17.56 -0.77 0.40
CA ILE A 4 16.72 -1.44 -0.60
C ILE A 4 16.86 -2.95 -0.41
N LEU A 5 15.92 -3.53 0.32
CA LEU A 5 15.89 -4.96 0.62
C LEU A 5 15.12 -5.72 -0.47
N LYS A 6 15.46 -6.99 -0.66
CA LYS A 6 14.61 -7.93 -1.40
C LYS A 6 13.32 -8.20 -0.61
N ILE A 7 12.38 -7.25 -0.60
CA ILE A 7 11.13 -7.37 0.15
C ILE A 7 10.09 -8.25 -0.56
N ARG A 8 10.24 -8.45 -1.86
CA ARG A 8 9.31 -9.27 -2.65
C ARG A 8 9.32 -10.72 -2.18
N GLY A 9 8.15 -11.24 -1.82
CA GLY A 9 8.00 -12.59 -1.28
C GLY A 9 8.41 -12.73 0.19
N MET A 10 8.77 -11.65 0.86
CA MET A 10 9.03 -11.65 2.28
C MET A 10 7.73 -11.89 3.06
N ARG A 11 7.80 -12.63 4.15
CA ARG A 11 6.66 -12.77 5.08
C ARG A 11 6.31 -11.41 5.66
N CYS A 12 5.03 -11.07 5.70
CA CYS A 12 4.55 -9.78 6.19
C CYS A 12 5.06 -9.47 7.62
N SER A 13 5.04 -10.46 8.51
CA SER A 13 5.56 -10.31 9.88
C SER A 13 7.04 -9.91 9.93
N LYS A 14 7.86 -10.43 9.00
CA LYS A 14 9.27 -10.07 8.88
C LYS A 14 9.43 -8.66 8.32
N LEU A 15 8.62 -8.30 7.32
CA LEU A 15 8.63 -6.96 6.74
C LEU A 15 8.28 -5.90 7.77
N ILE A 16 7.23 -6.11 8.57
CA ILE A 16 6.84 -5.20 9.66
C ILE A 16 8.01 -4.98 10.62
N LYS A 17 8.64 -6.08 11.09
CA LYS A 17 9.79 -5.98 12.00
C LYS A 17 10.93 -5.15 11.41
N ILE A 18 11.27 -5.40 10.14
CA ILE A 18 12.36 -4.68 9.48
C ILE A 18 12.03 -3.18 9.37
N VAL A 19 10.82 -2.83 8.91
CA VAL A 19 10.40 -1.42 8.80
C VAL A 19 10.48 -0.73 10.16
N HIS A 20 10.01 -1.37 11.22
CA HIS A 20 10.06 -0.81 12.58
C HIS A 20 11.48 -0.68 13.12
N ILE A 21 12.38 -1.64 12.86
CA ILE A 21 13.81 -1.53 13.25
C ILE A 21 14.46 -0.29 12.64
N PHE A 22 14.10 0.04 11.39
CA PHE A 22 14.58 1.25 10.72
C PHE A 22 13.76 2.50 11.06
N GLY A 23 12.90 2.45 12.06
CA GLY A 23 12.12 3.58 12.54
C GLY A 23 10.94 3.98 11.63
N GLY A 24 10.67 3.23 10.56
CA GLY A 24 9.61 3.51 9.60
C GLY A 24 8.21 3.17 10.13
N ILE A 25 7.22 3.46 9.29
CA ILE A 25 5.81 3.09 9.46
C ILE A 25 5.35 2.25 8.27
N LEU A 26 4.37 1.38 8.49
CA LEU A 26 3.84 0.47 7.48
C LEU A 26 2.34 0.29 7.64
N GLY A 27 1.62 0.25 6.54
CA GLY A 27 0.19 -0.07 6.49
C GLY A 27 -0.19 -0.85 5.23
N PRO A 28 -1.30 -1.60 5.23
CA PRO A 28 -1.80 -2.29 4.06
C PRO A 28 -2.50 -1.31 3.11
N ALA A 29 -2.14 -1.36 1.83
CA ALA A 29 -2.85 -0.65 0.77
C ALA A 29 -4.13 -1.43 0.40
N HIS A 30 -5.22 -0.70 0.07
CA HIS A 30 -6.53 -1.23 -0.38
C HIS A 30 -6.85 -2.62 0.18
N PRO A 31 -6.99 -2.78 1.53
CA PRO A 31 -6.99 -4.10 2.17
C PRO A 31 -8.13 -5.00 1.73
N PHE A 32 -9.27 -4.44 1.31
CA PHE A 32 -10.45 -5.18 0.82
C PHE A 32 -10.65 -5.06 -0.70
N GLY A 33 -9.66 -4.58 -1.41
CA GLY A 33 -9.74 -4.48 -2.86
C GLY A 33 -10.00 -5.85 -3.53
N VAL A 34 -10.64 -5.81 -4.69
CA VAL A 34 -10.98 -7.02 -5.47
C VAL A 34 -9.72 -7.69 -6.03
N ALA A 35 -8.62 -6.96 -6.15
CA ALA A 35 -7.38 -7.49 -6.70
C ALA A 35 -6.74 -8.54 -5.78
N SER A 36 -6.12 -9.56 -6.40
CA SER A 36 -5.38 -10.61 -5.69
C SER A 36 -4.22 -10.10 -4.83
N SER A 37 -3.87 -8.81 -4.95
CA SER A 37 -2.85 -8.13 -4.17
C SER A 37 -3.36 -7.59 -2.83
N SER A 38 -4.67 -7.51 -2.63
CA SER A 38 -5.26 -6.97 -1.40
C SER A 38 -5.07 -7.88 -0.20
N ALA A 39 -4.76 -7.28 0.95
CA ALA A 39 -4.37 -8.01 2.16
C ALA A 39 -5.50 -8.87 2.74
N MET A 40 -6.74 -8.37 2.73
CA MET A 40 -7.92 -9.03 3.28
C MET A 40 -8.82 -9.66 2.20
N GLY A 41 -8.43 -9.53 0.92
CA GLY A 41 -9.17 -10.11 -0.19
C GLY A 41 -8.89 -11.61 -0.31
N PHE A 42 -8.02 -11.96 -1.26
CA PHE A 42 -7.77 -13.35 -1.61
C PHE A 42 -6.95 -14.15 -0.58
N LYS A 43 -6.21 -13.50 0.33
CA LYS A 43 -5.27 -14.16 1.24
C LYS A 43 -5.63 -14.07 2.71
N GLN A 44 -6.73 -13.50 3.07
CA GLN A 44 -7.14 -13.32 4.48
C GLN A 44 -5.91 -13.19 5.41
N MET A 45 -5.38 -11.98 5.51
CA MET A 45 -4.24 -11.74 6.39
C MET A 45 -4.60 -12.12 7.82
N ASP A 46 -3.68 -12.75 8.53
CA ASP A 46 -3.84 -13.05 9.95
C ASP A 46 -4.15 -11.75 10.72
N MET A 47 -5.32 -11.71 11.36
CA MET A 47 -5.79 -10.55 12.12
C MET A 47 -4.81 -10.11 13.21
N ARG A 48 -4.00 -11.03 13.73
CA ARG A 48 -2.91 -10.71 14.68
C ARG A 48 -1.82 -9.81 14.06
N LEU A 49 -1.69 -9.81 12.74
CA LEU A 49 -0.75 -8.92 12.03
C LEU A 49 -1.31 -7.51 11.88
N ILE A 50 -2.63 -7.35 11.80
CA ILE A 50 -3.27 -6.03 11.66
C ILE A 50 -2.85 -5.10 12.80
N ARG A 51 -2.82 -5.61 14.02
CA ARG A 51 -2.40 -4.84 15.21
C ARG A 51 -0.94 -4.34 15.16
N LYS A 52 -0.13 -4.87 14.26
CA LYS A 52 1.28 -4.51 14.12
C LYS A 52 1.53 -3.45 13.06
N PHE A 53 0.50 -3.08 12.30
CA PHE A 53 0.58 -1.97 11.37
C PHE A 53 0.43 -0.63 12.09
N ASP A 54 0.93 0.41 11.47
CA ASP A 54 0.88 1.77 12.00
C ASP A 54 -0.33 2.55 11.49
N PHE A 55 -0.88 2.16 10.34
CA PHE A 55 -2.04 2.75 9.68
C PHE A 55 -2.72 1.75 8.73
N ILE A 56 -3.90 2.12 8.22
CA ILE A 56 -4.62 1.36 7.17
C ILE A 56 -5.03 2.34 6.08
N GLU A 57 -4.91 1.96 4.81
CA GLU A 57 -5.53 2.72 3.73
C GLU A 57 -7.05 2.49 3.77
N THR A 58 -7.77 3.48 4.28
CA THR A 58 -9.23 3.43 4.49
C THR A 58 -10.02 4.00 3.34
N PHE A 59 -9.38 4.78 2.48
CA PHE A 59 -9.96 5.29 1.26
C PHE A 59 -9.01 5.10 0.08
N ASN A 60 -9.49 4.42 -0.95
CA ASN A 60 -8.78 4.27 -2.20
C ASN A 60 -9.72 4.58 -3.35
N THR A 61 -9.32 5.49 -4.24
CA THR A 61 -10.20 5.98 -5.32
C THR A 61 -10.58 4.89 -6.33
N CYS A 62 -9.77 3.83 -6.45
CA CYS A 62 -10.02 2.70 -7.36
C CYS A 62 -10.96 1.65 -6.78
N GLU A 63 -11.17 1.68 -5.47
CA GLU A 63 -11.94 0.68 -4.77
C GLU A 63 -13.41 1.09 -4.65
N SER A 64 -14.29 0.11 -4.45
CA SER A 64 -15.70 0.39 -4.24
C SER A 64 -15.96 1.03 -2.87
N ALA A 65 -17.06 1.78 -2.74
CA ALA A 65 -17.52 2.30 -1.46
C ALA A 65 -17.63 1.22 -0.37
N VAL A 66 -18.04 -0.01 -0.76
CA VAL A 66 -18.10 -1.16 0.15
C VAL A 66 -16.71 -1.56 0.63
N SER A 67 -15.71 -1.62 -0.27
CA SER A 67 -14.32 -1.95 0.10
C SER A 67 -13.74 -0.88 1.02
N ASN A 68 -13.96 0.39 0.72
CA ASN A 68 -13.52 1.54 1.53
C ASN A 68 -14.18 1.52 2.92
N SER A 69 -15.50 1.29 2.98
CA SER A 69 -16.23 1.19 4.25
C SER A 69 -15.69 0.05 5.13
N ARG A 70 -15.42 -1.12 4.55
CA ARG A 70 -14.82 -2.25 5.28
C ARG A 70 -13.42 -1.93 5.81
N ALA A 71 -12.62 -1.21 5.02
CA ALA A 71 -11.30 -0.77 5.43
C ALA A 71 -11.37 0.23 6.60
N LYS A 72 -12.36 1.13 6.57
CA LYS A 72 -12.62 2.06 7.65
C LYS A 72 -13.05 1.34 8.93
N ILE A 73 -14.00 0.41 8.85
CA ILE A 73 -14.43 -0.41 10.00
C ILE A 73 -13.23 -1.15 10.61
N LEU A 74 -12.35 -1.73 9.77
CA LEU A 74 -11.15 -2.41 10.25
C LEU A 74 -10.20 -1.44 10.98
N ALA A 75 -10.00 -0.24 10.43
CA ALA A 75 -9.15 0.77 11.08
C ALA A 75 -9.71 1.20 12.42
N ASP A 76 -11.02 1.43 12.51
CA ASP A 76 -11.72 1.82 13.73
C ASP A 76 -11.64 0.71 14.80
N GLU A 77 -11.87 -0.55 14.41
CA GLU A 77 -11.77 -1.72 15.30
C GLU A 77 -10.40 -1.84 15.94
N TYR A 78 -9.33 -1.62 15.14
CA TYR A 78 -7.95 -1.72 15.63
C TYR A 78 -7.38 -0.38 16.12
N ARG A 79 -8.18 0.69 16.09
CA ARG A 79 -7.78 2.06 16.46
C ARG A 79 -6.53 2.51 15.70
N LEU A 80 -6.44 2.17 14.40
CA LEU A 80 -5.35 2.57 13.53
C LEU A 80 -5.75 3.80 12.72
N PRO A 81 -4.82 4.74 12.48
CA PRO A 81 -5.08 5.87 11.60
C PRO A 81 -5.47 5.42 10.18
N GLY A 82 -6.45 6.12 9.58
CA GLY A 82 -6.88 5.90 8.21
C GLY A 82 -6.14 6.81 7.24
N PHE A 83 -5.57 6.24 6.18
CA PHE A 83 -4.94 6.99 5.08
C PHE A 83 -5.76 6.87 3.80
N ALA A 84 -5.59 7.86 2.93
CA ALA A 84 -6.18 7.84 1.59
C ALA A 84 -5.10 7.64 0.52
N GLY A 85 -5.46 6.92 -0.54
CA GLY A 85 -4.61 6.70 -1.70
C GLY A 85 -5.37 6.85 -3.01
N SER A 86 -4.75 7.51 -4.00
CA SER A 86 -5.33 7.62 -5.34
C SER A 86 -5.13 6.35 -6.16
N ASP A 87 -4.21 5.47 -5.80
CA ASP A 87 -3.79 4.30 -6.59
C ASP A 87 -3.54 4.68 -8.08
N ALA A 88 -2.95 5.87 -8.28
CA ALA A 88 -2.76 6.47 -9.60
C ALA A 88 -1.68 5.70 -10.37
N HIS A 89 -2.05 5.25 -11.58
CA HIS A 89 -1.14 4.65 -12.55
C HIS A 89 -0.93 5.55 -13.78
N VAL A 90 -1.67 6.65 -13.83
CA VAL A 90 -1.58 7.73 -14.82
C VAL A 90 -1.74 9.07 -14.12
N CYS A 91 -1.24 10.16 -14.72
CA CYS A 91 -1.20 11.48 -14.10
C CYS A 91 -2.58 12.04 -13.75
N ASP A 92 -3.60 11.73 -14.54
CA ASP A 92 -4.98 12.23 -14.38
C ASP A 92 -5.62 11.88 -13.02
N TYR A 93 -5.08 10.87 -12.34
CA TYR A 93 -5.60 10.41 -11.05
C TYR A 93 -4.79 10.91 -9.86
N LEU A 94 -3.73 11.67 -10.09
CA LEU A 94 -2.97 12.28 -9.00
C LEU A 94 -3.82 13.32 -8.28
N GLY A 95 -3.78 13.31 -6.96
CA GLY A 95 -4.53 14.27 -6.13
C GLY A 95 -6.02 13.94 -5.93
N MET A 96 -6.55 12.87 -6.52
CA MET A 96 -7.94 12.46 -6.30
C MET A 96 -8.23 11.96 -4.88
N ALA A 97 -7.21 11.65 -4.10
CA ALA A 97 -7.33 11.30 -2.69
C ALA A 97 -6.30 12.06 -1.87
N CYS A 98 -6.70 12.47 -0.68
CA CYS A 98 -5.88 13.24 0.24
C CYS A 98 -5.97 12.67 1.65
N THR A 99 -4.85 12.75 2.37
CA THR A 99 -4.78 12.51 3.79
C THR A 99 -4.46 13.81 4.50
N GLU A 100 -5.40 14.29 5.29
CA GLU A 100 -5.21 15.44 6.16
C GLU A 100 -4.66 14.97 7.50
N ILE A 101 -3.62 15.62 7.99
CA ILE A 101 -2.96 15.28 9.24
C ILE A 101 -2.90 16.53 10.11
N ASP A 102 -3.42 16.46 11.32
CA ASP A 102 -3.40 17.57 12.27
C ASP A 102 -2.01 17.73 12.92
N ALA A 103 -1.03 18.04 12.09
CA ALA A 103 0.35 18.29 12.50
C ALA A 103 1.11 19.06 11.41
N ASP A 104 2.14 19.83 11.83
CA ASP A 104 3.07 20.46 10.91
C ASP A 104 4.08 19.43 10.41
N ILE A 105 3.92 19.01 9.15
CA ILE A 105 4.74 17.96 8.49
C ILE A 105 5.70 18.64 7.52
N ARG A 106 6.95 18.75 7.90
CA ARG A 106 8.03 19.32 7.08
C ARG A 106 8.96 18.26 6.49
N CYS A 107 9.00 17.08 7.11
CA CYS A 107 9.85 15.99 6.67
C CYS A 107 9.24 14.62 7.01
N ASN A 108 9.85 13.55 6.48
CA ASN A 108 9.39 12.18 6.74
C ASN A 108 9.36 11.82 8.24
N ASN A 109 10.27 12.36 9.03
CA ASN A 109 10.31 12.10 10.47
C ASN A 109 9.10 12.70 11.18
N ASP A 110 8.61 13.86 10.74
CA ASP A 110 7.42 14.48 11.31
C ASP A 110 6.18 13.66 11.02
N LEU A 111 6.04 13.16 9.79
CA LEU A 111 4.98 12.22 9.40
C LEU A 111 5.01 10.96 10.28
N ILE A 112 6.19 10.34 10.42
CA ILE A 112 6.35 9.14 11.25
C ILE A 112 5.95 9.41 12.70
N LYS A 113 6.38 10.55 13.25
CA LYS A 113 6.02 10.97 14.62
C LYS A 113 4.52 11.21 14.76
N ALA A 114 3.89 11.91 13.81
CA ALA A 114 2.47 12.18 13.81
C ALA A 114 1.64 10.88 13.84
N VAL A 115 1.97 9.93 12.96
CA VAL A 115 1.30 8.62 12.92
C VAL A 115 1.50 7.84 14.21
N LYS A 116 2.72 7.78 14.74
CA LYS A 116 3.03 7.09 16.00
C LYS A 116 2.35 7.73 17.22
N LYS A 117 2.22 9.04 17.23
CA LYS A 117 1.49 9.79 18.28
C LYS A 117 -0.03 9.73 18.09
N ARG A 118 -0.52 9.17 16.99
CA ARG A 118 -1.94 9.06 16.66
C ARG A 118 -2.64 10.42 16.69
N VAL A 119 -2.00 11.44 16.09
CA VAL A 119 -2.68 12.71 15.86
C VAL A 119 -3.91 12.49 14.99
N PRO A 120 -4.92 13.36 15.03
CA PRO A 120 -6.09 13.25 14.16
C PRO A 120 -5.69 13.18 12.69
N ILE A 121 -6.15 12.14 11.99
CA ILE A 121 -5.89 11.91 10.57
C ILE A 121 -7.23 11.65 9.88
N ARG A 122 -7.47 12.35 8.78
CA ARG A 122 -8.68 12.20 7.97
C ARG A 122 -8.31 11.78 6.56
N ALA A 123 -8.93 10.71 6.09
CA ALA A 123 -8.79 10.21 4.73
C ALA A 123 -10.03 10.56 3.90
N TYR A 124 -9.85 11.22 2.77
CA TYR A 124 -10.95 11.58 1.87
C TYR A 124 -10.49 11.66 0.42
N GLY A 125 -11.44 11.72 -0.49
CA GLY A 125 -11.16 11.81 -1.92
C GLY A 125 -12.41 11.65 -2.75
N ILE A 126 -12.21 11.56 -4.06
CA ILE A 126 -13.26 11.36 -5.05
C ILE A 126 -13.16 9.91 -5.53
N GLU A 127 -14.26 9.15 -5.41
CA GLU A 127 -14.34 7.83 -6.02
C GLU A 127 -14.22 7.98 -7.54
N ARG A 128 -13.35 7.20 -8.15
CA ARG A 128 -13.35 7.11 -9.61
C ARG A 128 -14.66 6.48 -10.04
N GLU A 129 -15.37 7.13 -10.93
CA GLU A 129 -16.36 6.42 -11.73
C GLU A 129 -15.72 5.12 -12.20
N GLN A 130 -16.36 3.99 -11.93
CA GLN A 130 -15.79 2.67 -12.17
C GLN A 130 -15.34 2.55 -13.62
N THR A 131 -14.17 3.11 -13.90
CA THR A 131 -13.48 2.84 -15.15
C THR A 131 -13.32 1.34 -15.21
N LYS A 132 -13.73 0.76 -16.31
CA LYS A 132 -13.63 -0.63 -16.78
C LYS A 132 -12.89 -1.69 -15.92
N LYS A 133 -12.18 -1.30 -14.86
CA LYS A 133 -11.50 -2.20 -13.89
C LYS A 133 -12.50 -3.04 -13.09
N GLY A 134 -13.63 -2.51 -12.67
CA GLY A 134 -14.68 -3.28 -11.98
C GLY A 134 -15.43 -4.26 -12.91
N LYS A 135 -15.34 -4.05 -14.23
CA LYS A 135 -15.88 -4.95 -15.27
C LYS A 135 -14.84 -5.87 -15.88
N ARG A 136 -13.56 -5.70 -15.55
CA ARG A 136 -12.51 -6.60 -16.01
C ARG A 136 -12.69 -7.91 -15.23
N LYS A 137 -13.40 -8.86 -15.83
CA LYS A 137 -13.29 -10.27 -15.41
C LYS A 137 -11.81 -10.54 -15.24
N GLU A 138 -11.36 -10.80 -14.01
CA GLU A 138 -9.97 -11.17 -13.78
C GLU A 138 -9.71 -12.38 -14.64
N HIS A 139 -9.01 -12.19 -15.76
CA HIS A 139 -8.65 -13.30 -16.62
C HIS A 139 -7.74 -14.19 -15.77
N TRP A 140 -8.19 -15.40 -15.47
CA TRP A 140 -7.41 -16.39 -14.71
C TRP A 140 -5.99 -16.57 -15.28
N ILE A 141 -5.80 -16.37 -16.59
CA ILE A 141 -4.49 -16.35 -17.27
C ILE A 141 -3.63 -15.18 -16.75
N GLY A 142 -4.20 -14.00 -16.53
CA GLY A 142 -3.49 -12.86 -15.97
C GLY A 142 -3.04 -13.12 -14.52
N ILE A 143 -3.90 -13.74 -13.71
CA ILE A 143 -3.59 -14.12 -12.33
C ILE A 143 -2.49 -15.19 -12.30
N LEU A 144 -2.57 -16.20 -13.18
CA LEU A 144 -1.57 -17.24 -13.29
C LEU A 144 -0.23 -16.66 -13.76
N GLY A 145 -0.23 -15.80 -14.79
CA GLY A 145 0.95 -15.09 -15.29
C GLY A 145 1.59 -14.22 -14.21
N PHE A 146 0.79 -13.48 -13.43
CA PHE A 146 1.27 -12.69 -12.30
C PHE A 146 1.87 -13.56 -11.19
N LYS A 147 1.27 -14.72 -10.88
CA LYS A 147 1.82 -15.68 -9.91
C LYS A 147 3.13 -16.29 -10.39
N ILE A 148 3.22 -16.71 -11.64
CA ILE A 148 4.44 -17.27 -12.24
C ILE A 148 5.55 -16.21 -12.26
N TYR A 149 5.23 -14.99 -12.71
CA TYR A 149 6.17 -13.87 -12.71
C TYR A 149 6.69 -13.58 -11.30
N ASN A 150 5.81 -13.51 -10.31
CA ASN A 150 6.19 -13.16 -8.94
C ASN A 150 6.94 -14.27 -8.19
N ARG A 151 6.66 -15.55 -8.49
CA ARG A 151 7.28 -16.69 -7.81
C ARG A 151 8.53 -17.23 -8.51
N GLY A 152 8.63 -17.07 -9.82
CA GLY A 152 9.67 -17.63 -10.66
C GLY A 152 10.49 -16.58 -11.41
N ILE A 153 10.03 -16.21 -12.60
CA ILE A 153 10.76 -15.34 -13.55
C ILE A 153 11.15 -13.99 -12.92
N GLY A 154 10.30 -13.42 -12.08
CA GLY A 154 10.59 -12.17 -11.38
C GLY A 154 11.83 -12.24 -10.49
N LYS A 155 12.17 -13.41 -9.93
CA LYS A 155 13.39 -13.60 -9.14
C LYS A 155 14.66 -13.59 -10.02
N ILE A 156 14.54 -14.10 -11.23
CA ILE A 156 15.65 -14.15 -12.21
C ILE A 156 15.89 -12.76 -12.81
N ILE A 157 14.80 -12.04 -13.15
CA ILE A 157 14.88 -10.71 -13.78
C ILE A 157 15.21 -9.61 -12.76
N PHE A 158 14.96 -9.82 -11.46
CA PHE A 158 15.16 -8.81 -10.42
C PHE A 158 16.59 -8.24 -10.38
N PRO A 159 17.68 -9.01 -10.47
CA PRO A 159 19.04 -8.48 -10.50
C PRO A 159 19.26 -7.54 -11.69
N TYR A 160 18.75 -7.90 -12.87
CA TYR A 160 18.87 -7.09 -14.09
C TYR A 160 18.08 -5.77 -13.97
N ARG A 161 16.85 -5.80 -13.45
CA ARG A 161 16.06 -4.60 -13.18
C ARG A 161 16.72 -3.68 -12.16
N ARG A 162 17.35 -4.23 -11.14
CA ARG A 162 18.11 -3.47 -10.13
C ARG A 162 19.29 -2.74 -10.75
N LEU A 163 20.04 -3.41 -11.64
CA LEU A 163 21.16 -2.79 -12.35
C LEU A 163 20.68 -1.65 -13.26
N ARG A 164 19.56 -1.83 -13.96
CA ARG A 164 18.95 -0.78 -14.80
C ARG A 164 18.45 0.39 -13.97
N HIS A 165 17.77 0.13 -12.86
CA HIS A 165 17.27 1.16 -11.96
C HIS A 165 18.40 1.99 -11.34
N ASN A 166 19.46 1.36 -10.90
CA ASN A 166 20.64 2.04 -10.37
C ASN A 166 21.36 2.92 -11.42
N LYS A 167 21.28 2.54 -12.71
CA LYS A 167 21.79 3.38 -13.81
C LYS A 167 20.92 4.63 -14.03
N LEU A 168 19.62 4.54 -13.80
CA LEU A 168 18.66 5.66 -13.95
C LEU A 168 18.70 6.62 -12.74
N LEU A 169 19.16 6.16 -11.59
CA LEU A 169 19.28 6.95 -10.36
C LEU A 169 20.66 7.57 -10.18
N LYS A 170 21.53 7.57 -11.19
CA LYS A 170 22.76 8.35 -11.13
C LYS A 170 22.38 9.83 -11.00
N PRO A 171 22.91 10.55 -10.00
CA PRO A 171 22.63 11.98 -9.88
C PRO A 171 23.04 12.66 -11.18
N ILE A 172 22.16 13.51 -11.67
CA ILE A 172 22.47 14.47 -12.72
C ILE A 172 23.46 15.43 -12.03
N ALA A 173 24.73 15.29 -12.38
CA ALA A 173 25.79 16.17 -11.89
C ALA A 173 25.62 17.56 -12.50
#